data_dcbe74a129ff74157325b60494ca0196
#
_entry.id   dcbe74a129ff74157325b60494ca0196
#
_cell.length_a   1.000
_cell.length_b   1.000
_cell.length_c   1.000
_cell.angle_alpha   90.00
_cell.angle_beta   90.00
_cell.angle_gamma   90.00
#
_symmetry.space_group_name_H-M   'P 1'
#
loop_
_entity.id
_entity.type
_entity.pdbx_description
1 polymer ?
#
loop_
_entity_poly.entity_id
_entity_poly.type
_entity_poly.pdbx_seq_one_letter_code
_entity_poly.pdbx_strand_id
1 'polypeptide(L)'
;LMQIMLLRLLQQTGHKPVVLMGGGTTKVGDPSFRDEARPLLDDAAIARNKAGIRKVFDAFLGFGTGATDAVMLDNAEWLDELRYIPFLREVGRHFSVNRMLTMDSVKLRLDREQNLTFLEFNYMLLQSYDFSELQRRYGVALQMGGSDQWGNIVMGVELCRRMNGAEAFGMTTPLLTTASGAKMGKTAAGA
;
A
#
# COMPACT_ATOMS: atom_id res chain seq x y z
N LEU A 1 2.31 -1.00 13.78
CA LEU A 1 2.27 0.01 14.86
C LEU A 1 3.08 1.26 14.51
N MET A 2 4.32 1.14 14.00
CA MET A 2 5.19 2.29 13.70
C MET A 2 4.49 3.34 12.81
N GLN A 3 3.89 2.90 11.70
CA GLN A 3 3.18 3.81 10.79
C GLN A 3 2.00 4.52 11.45
N ILE A 4 1.27 3.84 12.34
CA ILE A 4 0.15 4.46 13.07
C ILE A 4 0.67 5.55 14.00
N MET A 5 1.79 5.32 14.68
CA MET A 5 2.40 6.33 15.57
C MET A 5 2.93 7.53 14.80
N LEU A 6 3.48 7.34 13.60
CA LEU A 6 3.88 8.44 12.73
C LEU A 6 2.68 9.26 12.24
N LEU A 7 1.59 8.61 11.82
CA LEU A 7 0.37 9.29 11.44
C LEU A 7 -0.20 10.11 12.61
N ARG A 8 -0.18 9.55 13.83
CA ARG A 8 -0.58 10.29 15.04
C ARG A 8 0.29 11.51 15.28
N LEU A 9 1.61 11.39 15.18
CA LEU A 9 2.53 12.52 15.33
C LEU A 9 2.25 13.60 14.29
N LEU A 10 2.09 13.22 13.02
CA LEU A 10 1.75 14.14 11.95
C LEU A 10 0.39 14.83 12.20
N GLN A 11 -0.61 14.11 12.70
CA GLN A 11 -1.89 14.70 13.07
C GLN A 11 -1.73 15.75 14.18
N GLN A 12 -0.94 15.44 15.21
CA GLN A 12 -0.67 16.37 16.31
C GLN A 12 0.12 17.62 15.88
N THR A 13 0.87 17.52 14.79
CA THR A 13 1.63 18.65 14.21
C THR A 13 0.87 19.39 13.09
N GLY A 14 -0.43 19.13 12.94
CA GLY A 14 -1.28 19.91 12.04
C GLY A 14 -1.49 19.33 10.65
N HIS A 15 -1.04 18.08 10.40
CA HIS A 15 -1.27 17.39 9.13
C HIS A 15 -2.55 16.55 9.18
N LYS A 16 -3.14 16.31 8.01
CA LYS A 16 -4.34 15.47 7.86
C LYS A 16 -3.94 14.03 7.47
N PRO A 17 -4.07 13.05 8.39
CA PRO A 17 -3.80 11.66 8.04
C PRO A 17 -4.87 11.09 7.11
N VAL A 18 -4.42 10.33 6.12
CA VAL A 18 -5.28 9.51 5.28
C VAL A 18 -4.91 8.04 5.50
N VAL A 19 -5.85 7.26 5.97
CA VAL A 19 -5.71 5.81 6.15
C VAL A 19 -6.39 5.12 4.99
N LEU A 20 -5.62 4.45 4.15
CA LEU A 20 -6.16 3.68 3.03
C LEU A 20 -6.32 2.21 3.42
N MET A 21 -7.54 1.73 3.40
CA MET A 21 -7.85 0.31 3.56
C MET A 21 -7.70 -0.40 2.22
N GLY A 22 -7.03 -1.55 2.24
CA GLY A 22 -6.76 -2.34 1.05
C GLY A 22 -7.90 -3.29 0.68
N GLY A 23 -9.15 -2.83 0.61
CA GLY A 23 -10.28 -3.70 0.23
C GLY A 23 -10.12 -4.33 -1.15
N GLY A 24 -9.69 -3.53 -2.14
CA GLY A 24 -9.41 -4.01 -3.49
C GLY A 24 -8.08 -4.77 -3.57
N THR A 25 -6.98 -4.19 -3.05
CA THR A 25 -5.65 -4.82 -3.13
C THR A 25 -5.53 -6.11 -2.32
N THR A 26 -6.34 -6.32 -1.29
CA THR A 26 -6.38 -7.60 -0.55
C THR A 26 -6.86 -8.75 -1.42
N LYS A 27 -7.66 -8.49 -2.46
CA LYS A 27 -8.10 -9.49 -3.44
C LYS A 27 -6.95 -10.02 -4.32
N VAL A 28 -5.86 -9.25 -4.39
CA VAL A 28 -4.65 -9.58 -5.16
C VAL A 28 -3.56 -10.15 -4.26
N GLY A 29 -3.25 -9.47 -3.17
CA GLY A 29 -2.20 -9.84 -2.22
C GLY A 29 -0.83 -9.24 -2.56
N ASP A 30 -0.25 -8.54 -1.58
CA ASP A 30 1.09 -7.94 -1.69
C ASP A 30 2.18 -9.03 -1.65
N PRO A 31 3.01 -9.18 -2.72
CA PRO A 31 4.09 -10.16 -2.76
C PRO A 31 5.34 -9.73 -1.97
N SER A 32 5.41 -8.49 -1.47
CA SER A 32 6.62 -7.92 -0.87
C SER A 32 7.15 -8.78 0.28
N PHE A 33 8.40 -9.26 0.12
CA PHE A 33 9.15 -10.06 1.09
C PHE A 33 8.40 -11.34 1.56
N ARG A 34 7.70 -11.99 0.62
CA ARG A 34 7.05 -13.28 0.84
C ARG A 34 7.52 -14.30 -0.18
N ASP A 35 7.64 -15.53 0.28
CA ASP A 35 8.06 -16.65 -0.56
C ASP A 35 6.86 -17.35 -1.24
N GLU A 36 5.66 -17.16 -0.70
CA GLU A 36 4.42 -17.77 -1.19
C GLU A 36 3.34 -16.71 -1.44
N ALA A 37 2.43 -17.01 -2.38
CA ALA A 37 1.26 -16.21 -2.64
C ALA A 37 0.35 -16.13 -1.40
N ARG A 38 -0.31 -14.99 -1.20
CA ARG A 38 -1.29 -14.86 -0.12
C ARG A 38 -2.55 -15.65 -0.43
N PRO A 39 -3.19 -16.26 0.56
CA PRO A 39 -4.52 -16.83 0.39
C PRO A 39 -5.50 -15.78 -0.13
N LEU A 40 -6.29 -16.12 -1.13
CA LEU A 40 -7.37 -15.28 -1.59
C LEU A 40 -8.49 -15.27 -0.55
N LEU A 41 -8.84 -14.09 -0.09
CA LEU A 41 -9.91 -13.89 0.90
C LEU A 41 -11.23 -13.56 0.20
N ASP A 42 -12.33 -14.06 0.75
CA ASP A 42 -13.67 -13.64 0.34
C ASP A 42 -14.02 -12.23 0.89
N ASP A 43 -15.05 -11.61 0.31
CA ASP A 43 -15.48 -10.26 0.69
C ASP A 43 -15.89 -10.16 2.16
N ALA A 44 -16.47 -11.23 2.73
CA ALA A 44 -16.88 -11.26 4.13
C ALA A 44 -15.66 -11.26 5.07
N ALA A 45 -14.61 -12.00 4.75
CA ALA A 45 -13.35 -11.99 5.50
C ALA A 45 -12.65 -10.63 5.39
N ILE A 46 -12.63 -10.04 4.18
CA ILE A 46 -12.08 -8.70 3.95
C ILE A 46 -12.82 -7.67 4.80
N ALA A 47 -14.16 -7.69 4.82
CA ALA A 47 -14.97 -6.78 5.62
C ALA A 47 -14.70 -6.92 7.13
N ARG A 48 -14.62 -8.16 7.65
CA ARG A 48 -14.27 -8.41 9.06
C ARG A 48 -12.89 -7.87 9.41
N ASN A 49 -11.91 -8.10 8.55
CA ASN A 49 -10.53 -7.63 8.76
C ASN A 49 -10.47 -6.09 8.76
N LYS A 50 -11.14 -5.43 7.82
CA LYS A 50 -11.23 -3.96 7.78
C LYS A 50 -11.83 -3.40 9.06
N ALA A 51 -12.94 -4.00 9.55
CA ALA A 51 -13.57 -3.57 10.79
C ALA A 51 -12.63 -3.73 12.02
N GLY A 52 -11.85 -4.81 12.06
CA GLY A 52 -10.82 -5.01 13.09
C GLY A 52 -9.71 -3.97 13.03
N ILE A 53 -9.19 -3.71 11.83
CA ILE A 53 -8.14 -2.70 11.61
C ILE A 53 -8.66 -1.30 11.96
N ARG A 54 -9.90 -0.97 11.59
CA ARG A 54 -10.53 0.31 11.92
C ARG A 54 -10.48 0.59 13.42
N LYS A 55 -10.85 -0.37 14.26
CA LYS A 55 -10.81 -0.25 15.74
C LYS A 55 -9.41 0.09 16.26
N VAL A 56 -8.37 -0.45 15.63
CA VAL A 56 -6.99 -0.12 16.00
C VAL A 56 -6.66 1.33 15.69
N PHE A 57 -7.03 1.81 14.49
CA PHE A 57 -6.79 3.21 14.12
C PHE A 57 -7.59 4.19 14.98
N ASP A 58 -8.83 3.86 15.32
CA ASP A 58 -9.70 4.70 16.18
C ASP A 58 -9.08 4.94 17.58
N ALA A 59 -8.23 4.03 18.05
CA ALA A 59 -7.53 4.21 19.32
C ALA A 59 -6.36 5.21 19.26
N PHE A 60 -5.88 5.58 18.08
CA PHE A 60 -4.67 6.39 17.91
C PHE A 60 -4.89 7.69 17.15
N LEU A 61 -5.89 7.76 16.27
CA LEU A 61 -6.18 8.91 15.42
C LEU A 61 -7.56 9.48 15.72
N GLY A 62 -7.67 10.81 15.70
CA GLY A 62 -8.93 11.51 15.70
C GLY A 62 -9.52 11.54 14.28
N PHE A 63 -10.64 10.88 14.06
CA PHE A 63 -11.38 10.91 12.81
C PHE A 63 -12.50 11.94 12.85
N GLY A 64 -12.76 12.63 11.73
CA GLY A 64 -13.82 13.63 11.64
C GLY A 64 -13.77 14.44 10.36
N THR A 65 -14.32 15.65 10.41
CA THR A 65 -14.43 16.56 9.26
C THR A 65 -13.54 17.80 9.38
N GLY A 66 -12.82 17.95 10.48
CA GLY A 66 -11.89 19.07 10.71
C GLY A 66 -10.68 19.01 9.79
N ALA A 67 -9.93 20.11 9.73
CA ALA A 67 -8.79 20.27 8.83
C ALA A 67 -7.69 19.21 9.06
N THR A 68 -7.48 18.79 10.30
CA THR A 68 -6.47 17.80 10.71
C THR A 68 -7.07 16.45 11.07
N ASP A 69 -8.40 16.31 11.03
CA ASP A 69 -9.04 15.04 11.33
C ASP A 69 -8.68 14.00 10.28
N ALA A 70 -8.36 12.82 10.76
CA ALA A 70 -8.04 11.69 9.88
C ALA A 70 -9.27 11.27 9.05
N VAL A 71 -9.01 10.80 7.84
CA VAL A 71 -10.02 10.15 7.02
C VAL A 71 -9.61 8.70 6.73
N MET A 72 -10.59 7.82 6.63
CA MET A 72 -10.35 6.43 6.26
C MET A 72 -11.08 6.15 4.95
N LEU A 73 -10.34 5.69 3.97
CA LEU A 73 -10.79 5.38 2.62
C LEU A 73 -10.56 3.91 2.33
N ASP A 74 -11.22 3.39 1.31
CA ASP A 74 -11.06 2.01 0.84
C ASP A 74 -10.74 2.00 -0.65
N ASN A 75 -9.64 1.40 -1.03
CA ASN A 75 -9.25 1.37 -2.43
C ASN A 75 -10.16 0.49 -3.32
N ALA A 76 -11.02 -0.33 -2.74
CA ALA A 76 -12.07 -1.02 -3.49
C ALA A 76 -13.00 -0.05 -4.23
N GLU A 77 -13.19 1.18 -3.71
CA GLU A 77 -14.04 2.21 -4.34
C GLU A 77 -13.61 2.57 -5.77
N TRP A 78 -12.34 2.44 -6.10
CA TRP A 78 -11.86 2.72 -7.45
C TRP A 78 -11.23 1.51 -8.13
N LEU A 79 -10.66 0.55 -7.40
CA LEU A 79 -10.02 -0.62 -8.00
C LEU A 79 -11.05 -1.62 -8.55
N ASP A 80 -12.19 -1.80 -7.88
CA ASP A 80 -13.23 -2.74 -8.31
C ASP A 80 -13.94 -2.27 -9.60
N GLU A 81 -13.90 -0.96 -9.90
CA GLU A 81 -14.50 -0.37 -11.09
C GLU A 81 -13.55 -0.34 -12.31
N LEU A 82 -12.28 -0.76 -12.14
CA LEU A 82 -11.30 -0.70 -13.21
C LEU A 82 -11.62 -1.68 -14.34
N ARG A 83 -11.69 -1.15 -15.55
CA ARG A 83 -11.78 -1.95 -16.77
C ARG A 83 -10.37 -2.23 -17.30
N TYR A 84 -10.06 -3.50 -17.53
CA TYR A 84 -8.71 -3.98 -17.80
C TYR A 84 -7.99 -3.23 -18.94
N ILE A 85 -8.59 -3.11 -20.11
CA ILE A 85 -7.93 -2.46 -21.26
C ILE A 85 -7.76 -0.95 -21.04
N PRO A 86 -8.75 -0.17 -20.59
CA PRO A 86 -8.55 1.22 -20.23
C PRO A 86 -7.44 1.40 -19.19
N PHE A 87 -7.43 0.59 -18.13
CA PHE A 87 -6.38 0.65 -17.10
C PHE A 87 -4.98 0.39 -17.66
N LEU A 88 -4.81 -0.62 -18.51
CA LEU A 88 -3.50 -0.86 -19.17
C LEU A 88 -3.07 0.30 -20.05
N ARG A 89 -3.99 0.93 -20.78
CA ARG A 89 -3.67 2.06 -21.65
C ARG A 89 -3.32 3.33 -20.88
N GLU A 90 -4.04 3.62 -19.81
CA GLU A 90 -3.89 4.85 -19.04
C GLU A 90 -2.77 4.75 -18.01
N VAL A 91 -2.71 3.66 -17.27
CA VAL A 91 -1.78 3.45 -16.16
C VAL A 91 -0.60 2.58 -16.59
N GLY A 92 -0.87 1.41 -17.16
CA GLY A 92 0.16 0.42 -17.50
C GLY A 92 1.27 0.96 -18.42
N ARG A 93 0.93 1.87 -19.35
CA ARG A 93 1.91 2.54 -20.23
C ARG A 93 3.02 3.30 -19.50
N HIS A 94 2.83 3.65 -18.25
CA HIS A 94 3.81 4.36 -17.43
C HIS A 94 4.79 3.44 -16.70
N PHE A 95 4.59 2.12 -16.78
CA PHE A 95 5.42 1.12 -16.12
C PHE A 95 6.30 0.39 -17.15
N SER A 96 7.59 0.34 -16.85
CA SER A 96 8.54 -0.48 -17.61
C SER A 96 8.70 -1.82 -16.92
N VAL A 97 8.43 -2.91 -17.62
CA VAL A 97 8.65 -4.28 -17.10
C VAL A 97 10.09 -4.46 -16.64
N ASN A 98 11.09 -3.98 -17.41
CA ASN A 98 12.49 -4.07 -17.03
C ASN A 98 12.75 -3.42 -15.66
N ARG A 99 12.16 -2.24 -15.40
CA ARG A 99 12.28 -1.58 -14.09
C ARG A 99 11.54 -2.34 -12.99
N MET A 100 10.36 -2.87 -13.27
CA MET A 100 9.59 -3.66 -12.31
C MET A 100 10.36 -4.92 -11.88
N LEU A 101 11.05 -5.57 -12.81
CA LEU A 101 11.89 -6.75 -12.54
C LEU A 101 13.10 -6.46 -11.62
N THR A 102 13.53 -5.19 -11.51
CA THR A 102 14.63 -4.79 -10.62
C THR A 102 14.18 -4.46 -9.20
N MET A 103 12.89 -4.38 -8.94
CA MET A 103 12.37 -4.10 -7.59
C MET A 103 12.58 -5.29 -6.66
N ASP A 104 13.00 -5.04 -5.43
CA ASP A 104 13.36 -6.10 -4.47
C ASP A 104 12.26 -7.14 -4.27
N SER A 105 10.99 -6.71 -4.25
CA SER A 105 9.83 -7.59 -4.11
C SER A 105 9.69 -8.60 -5.24
N VAL A 106 10.15 -8.26 -6.43
CA VAL A 106 10.14 -9.11 -7.63
C VAL A 106 11.46 -9.86 -7.77
N LYS A 107 12.57 -9.13 -7.72
CA LYS A 107 13.91 -9.66 -7.94
C LYS A 107 14.22 -10.82 -6.99
N LEU A 108 13.94 -10.67 -5.69
CA LEU A 108 14.19 -11.72 -4.70
C LEU A 108 13.45 -13.02 -4.99
N ARG A 109 12.22 -12.92 -5.52
CA ARG A 109 11.44 -14.11 -5.93
C ARG A 109 12.05 -14.78 -7.16
N LEU A 110 12.46 -13.99 -8.15
CA LEU A 110 13.11 -14.50 -9.37
C LEU A 110 14.48 -15.12 -9.07
N ASP A 111 15.32 -14.46 -8.28
CA ASP A 111 16.65 -14.93 -7.88
C ASP A 111 16.58 -16.26 -7.09
N ARG A 112 15.47 -16.50 -6.39
CA ARG A 112 15.20 -17.74 -5.63
C ARG A 112 14.43 -18.79 -6.43
N GLU A 113 14.17 -18.54 -7.71
CA GLU A 113 13.35 -19.41 -8.58
C GLU A 113 11.94 -19.70 -8.00
N GLN A 114 11.41 -18.75 -7.20
CA GLN A 114 10.08 -18.85 -6.61
C GLN A 114 9.03 -18.34 -7.58
N ASN A 115 7.88 -19.02 -7.61
CA ASN A 115 6.78 -18.60 -8.47
C ASN A 115 6.26 -17.21 -8.09
N LEU A 116 6.20 -16.33 -9.09
CA LEU A 116 5.55 -15.02 -9.02
C LEU A 116 4.43 -14.98 -10.04
N THR A 117 3.21 -14.97 -9.58
CA THR A 117 2.05 -14.95 -10.48
C THR A 117 1.90 -13.59 -11.15
N PHE A 118 1.26 -13.55 -12.32
CA PHE A 118 0.93 -12.29 -12.99
C PHE A 118 0.04 -11.39 -12.11
N LEU A 119 -0.85 -11.97 -11.31
CA LEU A 119 -1.68 -11.27 -10.35
C LEU A 119 -0.81 -10.50 -9.33
N GLU A 120 0.11 -11.20 -8.66
CA GLU A 120 1.03 -10.59 -7.69
C GLU A 120 1.95 -9.54 -8.34
N PHE A 121 2.43 -9.79 -9.56
CA PHE A 121 3.27 -8.85 -10.30
C PHE A 121 2.56 -7.52 -10.57
N ASN A 122 1.24 -7.55 -10.78
CA ASN A 122 0.44 -6.34 -10.97
C ASN A 122 0.17 -5.55 -9.68
N TYR A 123 0.46 -6.10 -8.49
CA TYR A 123 0.21 -5.40 -7.23
C TYR A 123 0.87 -4.01 -7.18
N MET A 124 2.08 -3.91 -7.71
CA MET A 124 2.83 -2.65 -7.78
C MET A 124 2.09 -1.56 -8.57
N LEU A 125 1.41 -1.93 -9.66
CA LEU A 125 0.59 -1.01 -10.44
C LEU A 125 -0.60 -0.52 -9.63
N LEU A 126 -1.27 -1.42 -8.91
CA LEU A 126 -2.45 -1.11 -8.11
C LEU A 126 -2.13 -0.15 -6.96
N GLN A 127 -1.09 -0.42 -6.19
CA GLN A 127 -0.67 0.48 -5.11
C GLN A 127 -0.18 1.84 -5.65
N SER A 128 0.48 1.85 -6.80
CA SER A 128 0.88 3.11 -7.43
C SER A 128 -0.33 3.92 -7.89
N TYR A 129 -1.34 3.24 -8.42
CA TYR A 129 -2.61 3.86 -8.82
C TYR A 129 -3.38 4.40 -7.61
N ASP A 130 -3.39 3.67 -6.48
CA ASP A 130 -3.93 4.16 -5.22
C ASP A 130 -3.34 5.52 -4.85
N PHE A 131 -2.01 5.65 -4.91
CA PHE A 131 -1.37 6.93 -4.58
C PHE A 131 -1.75 8.03 -5.55
N SER A 132 -1.82 7.74 -6.86
CA SER A 132 -2.26 8.70 -7.87
C SER A 132 -3.72 9.14 -7.63
N GLU A 133 -4.63 8.23 -7.29
CA GLU A 133 -6.02 8.54 -6.97
C GLU A 133 -6.14 9.36 -5.67
N LEU A 134 -5.40 9.00 -4.63
CA LEU A 134 -5.35 9.75 -3.38
C LEU A 134 -4.80 11.17 -3.59
N GLN A 135 -3.76 11.32 -4.39
CA GLN A 135 -3.21 12.62 -4.73
C GLN A 135 -4.25 13.44 -5.52
N ARG A 136 -4.87 12.86 -6.54
CA ARG A 136 -5.82 13.55 -7.42
C ARG A 136 -7.12 13.94 -6.69
N ARG A 137 -7.66 13.05 -5.84
CA ARG A 137 -8.96 13.25 -5.17
C ARG A 137 -8.85 14.03 -3.86
N TYR A 138 -7.75 13.85 -3.12
CA TYR A 138 -7.61 14.32 -1.74
C TYR A 138 -6.37 15.18 -1.51
N GLY A 139 -5.54 15.42 -2.53
CA GLY A 139 -4.30 16.20 -2.41
C GLY A 139 -3.24 15.53 -1.54
N VAL A 140 -3.28 14.20 -1.39
CA VAL A 140 -2.28 13.47 -0.62
C VAL A 140 -0.92 13.60 -1.29
N ALA A 141 0.04 14.18 -0.56
CA ALA A 141 1.38 14.43 -1.07
C ALA A 141 2.44 13.44 -0.55
N LEU A 142 2.19 12.75 0.56
CA LEU A 142 3.15 11.84 1.19
C LEU A 142 2.56 10.45 1.39
N GLN A 143 3.21 9.41 0.84
CA GLN A 143 2.93 8.01 1.18
C GLN A 143 4.01 7.46 2.11
N MET A 144 3.59 6.77 3.17
CA MET A 144 4.49 6.21 4.17
C MET A 144 4.31 4.70 4.28
N GLY A 145 5.41 3.98 4.54
CA GLY A 145 5.39 2.54 4.74
C GLY A 145 6.60 2.01 5.51
N GLY A 146 6.66 0.71 5.69
CA GLY A 146 7.90 0.04 6.08
C GLY A 146 8.89 0.00 4.91
N SER A 147 10.17 -0.25 5.19
CA SER A 147 11.20 -0.33 4.14
C SER A 147 10.91 -1.40 3.08
N ASP A 148 10.10 -2.41 3.43
CA ASP A 148 9.60 -3.42 2.49
C ASP A 148 8.62 -2.88 1.44
N GLN A 149 8.09 -1.67 1.64
CA GLN A 149 7.16 -1.01 0.73
C GLN A 149 7.83 0.01 -0.21
N TRP A 150 9.15 0.19 -0.11
CA TRP A 150 9.86 1.21 -0.87
C TRP A 150 9.60 1.13 -2.38
N GLY A 151 9.69 -0.06 -2.96
CA GLY A 151 9.45 -0.27 -4.40
C GLY A 151 8.06 0.19 -4.84
N ASN A 152 7.02 -0.19 -4.09
CA ASN A 152 5.65 0.21 -4.37
C ASN A 152 5.45 1.73 -4.22
N ILE A 153 6.02 2.32 -3.15
CA ILE A 153 5.89 3.76 -2.86
C ILE A 153 6.56 4.60 -3.95
N VAL A 154 7.81 4.27 -4.34
CA VAL A 154 8.54 5.06 -5.34
C VAL A 154 7.91 4.99 -6.72
N MET A 155 7.29 3.87 -7.07
CA MET A 155 6.54 3.75 -8.31
C MET A 155 5.26 4.60 -8.28
N GLY A 156 4.62 4.71 -7.12
CA GLY A 156 3.46 5.59 -6.92
C GLY A 156 3.84 7.07 -7.02
N VAL A 157 4.95 7.49 -6.41
CA VAL A 157 5.50 8.86 -6.57
C VAL A 157 5.70 9.20 -8.04
N GLU A 158 6.33 8.30 -8.79
CA GLU A 158 6.57 8.49 -10.22
C GLU A 158 5.26 8.55 -11.03
N LEU A 159 4.26 7.75 -10.65
CA LEU A 159 2.96 7.76 -11.31
C LEU A 159 2.21 9.07 -11.06
N CYS A 160 2.22 9.61 -9.84
CA CYS A 160 1.66 10.93 -9.52
C CYS A 160 2.26 12.02 -10.44
N ARG A 161 3.57 12.01 -10.60
CA ARG A 161 4.26 12.95 -11.50
C ARG A 161 3.82 12.79 -12.95
N ARG A 162 3.72 11.55 -13.45
CA ARG A 162 3.42 11.27 -14.86
C ARG A 162 1.95 11.47 -15.23
N MET A 163 1.03 11.08 -14.35
CA MET A 163 -0.40 11.16 -14.63
C MET A 163 -1.02 12.48 -14.20
N ASN A 164 -0.63 13.00 -13.03
CA ASN A 164 -1.28 14.16 -12.43
C ASN A 164 -0.44 15.44 -12.56
N GLY A 165 0.82 15.35 -13.04
CA GLY A 165 1.75 16.48 -13.04
C GLY A 165 2.07 17.00 -11.62
N ALA A 166 1.83 16.19 -10.59
CA ALA A 166 1.92 16.57 -9.20
C ALA A 166 3.23 16.07 -8.56
N GLU A 167 3.79 16.90 -7.69
CA GLU A 167 4.88 16.49 -6.83
C GLU A 167 4.32 15.65 -5.67
N ALA A 168 4.93 14.49 -5.43
CA ALA A 168 4.57 13.60 -4.34
C ALA A 168 5.85 13.01 -3.72
N PHE A 169 5.74 12.58 -2.47
CA PHE A 169 6.87 12.11 -1.67
C PHE A 169 6.62 10.72 -1.11
N GLY A 170 7.69 9.97 -0.92
CA GLY A 170 7.68 8.68 -0.24
C GLY A 170 8.58 8.69 0.99
N MET A 171 8.13 8.07 2.07
CA MET A 171 8.93 7.88 3.28
C MET A 171 8.80 6.44 3.77
N THR A 172 9.91 5.83 4.13
CA THR A 172 9.91 4.51 4.76
C THR A 172 10.61 4.53 6.10
N THR A 173 10.16 3.65 6.99
CA THR A 173 10.83 3.38 8.26
C THR A 173 11.46 2.00 8.25
N PRO A 174 12.51 1.77 9.03
CA PRO A 174 13.02 0.42 9.27
C PRO A 174 11.90 -0.49 9.78
N LEU A 175 11.98 -1.77 9.41
CA LEU A 175 11.07 -2.77 9.94
C LEU A 175 11.38 -3.05 11.41
N LEU A 176 10.35 -3.23 12.21
CA LEU A 176 10.52 -3.76 13.56
C LEU A 176 10.98 -5.21 13.48
N THR A 177 12.03 -5.52 14.22
CA THR A 177 12.58 -6.88 14.30
C THR A 177 12.51 -7.39 15.72
N THR A 178 12.47 -8.71 15.86
CA THR A 178 12.67 -9.39 17.14
C THR A 178 14.13 -9.28 17.56
N ALA A 179 14.46 -9.65 18.80
CA ALA A 179 15.84 -9.71 19.29
C ALA A 179 16.74 -10.64 18.43
N SER A 180 16.14 -11.63 17.76
CA SER A 180 16.85 -12.52 16.82
C SER A 180 17.04 -11.93 15.41
N GLY A 181 16.58 -10.69 15.16
CA GLY A 181 16.67 -10.04 13.85
C GLY A 181 15.55 -10.41 12.86
N ALA A 182 14.64 -11.32 13.21
CA ALA A 182 13.53 -11.65 12.35
C ALA A 182 12.50 -10.50 12.30
N LYS A 183 11.88 -10.29 11.12
CA LYS A 183 10.82 -9.28 10.95
C LYS A 183 9.69 -9.54 11.96
N MET A 184 9.37 -8.54 12.77
CA MET A 184 8.22 -8.60 13.68
C MET A 184 6.93 -8.44 12.86
N GLY A 185 6.14 -9.48 12.82
CA GLY A 185 4.91 -9.51 12.03
C GLY A 185 4.08 -10.73 12.38
N LYS A 186 3.23 -11.18 11.47
CA LYS A 186 2.49 -12.43 11.62
C LYS A 186 3.50 -13.59 11.65
N THR A 187 3.80 -14.11 12.83
CA THR A 187 4.55 -15.36 12.98
C THR A 187 3.58 -16.54 12.84
N ALA A 188 4.05 -17.64 12.29
CA ALA A 188 3.25 -18.87 12.17
C ALA A 188 2.79 -19.42 13.56
N ALA A 189 3.50 -19.02 14.63
CA ALA A 189 3.22 -19.42 16.00
C ALA A 189 2.34 -18.44 16.80
N GLY A 190 1.90 -17.32 16.16
CA GLY A 190 1.26 -16.22 16.87
C GLY A 190 2.25 -15.44 17.74
N ALA A 191 2.12 -14.11 17.76
CA ALA A 191 2.87 -13.26 18.70
C ALA A 191 2.02 -13.01 19.94
#